data_4a5dc37270a2d83e869c23fcae88e7ab
#
_entry.id   4a5dc37270a2d83e869c23fcae88e7ab
#
_cell.length_a   1.000
_cell.length_b   1.000
_cell.length_c   1.000
_cell.angle_alpha   90.00
_cell.angle_beta   90.00
_cell.angle_gamma   90.00
#
_symmetry.space_group_name_H-M   'P 1'
#
loop_
_entity.id
_entity.type
_entity.pdbx_description
1 polymer ?
#
loop_
_entity_poly.entity_id
_entity_poly.type
_entity_poly.pdbx_seq_one_letter_code
_entity_poly.pdbx_strand_id
1 'polypeptide(L)'
;QNLKLFLKVQSLSLDKNVSKNLLNFLRKFNTPTVCNAIEVAEGKRGFNNFTRETMCCSSVDEAPIVGFALTAKISAKNPTDEPVEATKKRRMDYYKYISTATKASVAVIEDTDFPGCVGAYWGELNANIHKNFEIVGAITNGLIRDLGDLPSGFPVVARSIGPSHGFVHVKEIDI
;
A
#
# COMPACT_ATOMS: atom_id res chain seq x y z
N GLN A 1 -23.49 15.70 -4.81
CA GLN A 1 -22.69 16.95 -4.66
C GLN A 1 -21.47 16.74 -3.74
N ASN A 2 -21.54 15.84 -2.74
CA ASN A 2 -20.46 15.62 -1.76
C ASN A 2 -19.36 14.69 -2.25
N LEU A 3 -19.61 13.82 -3.23
CA LEU A 3 -18.57 12.97 -3.83
C LEU A 3 -17.57 13.80 -4.67
N LYS A 4 -18.02 14.92 -5.26
CA LYS A 4 -17.15 15.89 -5.93
C LYS A 4 -16.21 16.62 -4.96
N LEU A 5 -16.57 16.70 -3.69
CA LEU A 5 -15.71 17.30 -2.67
C LEU A 5 -14.55 16.38 -2.29
N PHE A 6 -14.77 15.05 -2.29
CA PHE A 6 -13.72 14.06 -1.99
C PHE A 6 -12.70 13.93 -3.14
N LEU A 7 -13.16 14.02 -4.40
CA LEU A 7 -12.30 14.02 -5.58
C LEU A 7 -11.63 15.38 -5.85
N LYS A 8 -12.18 16.47 -5.32
CA LYS A 8 -11.58 17.81 -5.42
C LYS A 8 -10.44 18.05 -4.43
N VAL A 9 -10.24 17.15 -3.47
CA VAL A 9 -9.11 17.15 -2.54
C VAL A 9 -7.79 16.80 -3.27
N GLN A 10 -7.83 16.19 -4.46
CA GLN A 10 -6.64 15.92 -5.27
C GLN A 10 -6.05 17.16 -5.96
N SER A 11 -6.73 18.30 -5.99
CA SER A 11 -6.24 19.52 -6.66
C SER A 11 -6.08 20.75 -5.75
N LEU A 12 -6.42 20.64 -4.48
CA LEU A 12 -6.11 21.66 -3.50
C LEU A 12 -4.74 21.32 -2.90
N SER A 13 -3.81 22.26 -2.94
CA SER A 13 -2.67 22.26 -2.05
C SER A 13 -3.23 22.28 -0.62
N LEU A 14 -3.57 21.11 -0.10
CA LEU A 14 -3.97 20.95 1.29
C LEU A 14 -2.84 21.55 2.13
N ASP A 15 -3.18 22.52 2.94
CA ASP A 15 -2.25 23.08 3.93
C ASP A 15 -1.60 21.88 4.63
N LYS A 16 -0.26 21.82 4.58
CA LYS A 16 0.51 20.68 5.14
C LYS A 16 0.15 20.41 6.60
N ASN A 17 -0.33 21.43 7.32
CA ASN A 17 -0.78 21.33 8.71
C ASN A 17 -2.13 20.61 8.85
N VAL A 18 -3.09 20.87 7.95
CA VAL A 18 -4.39 20.19 7.97
C VAL A 18 -4.22 18.71 7.67
N SER A 19 -3.41 18.36 6.67
CA SER A 19 -3.10 16.97 6.33
C SER A 19 -2.46 16.21 7.49
N LYS A 20 -1.50 16.82 8.18
CA LYS A 20 -0.82 16.22 9.33
C LYS A 20 -1.78 15.99 10.51
N ASN A 21 -2.64 16.96 10.80
CA ASN A 21 -3.63 16.85 11.87
C ASN A 21 -4.65 15.75 11.58
N LEU A 22 -5.13 15.65 10.34
CA LEU A 22 -6.06 14.60 9.94
C LEU A 22 -5.43 13.21 10.05
N LEU A 23 -4.21 13.01 9.56
CA LEU A 23 -3.51 11.72 9.65
C LEU A 23 -3.26 11.32 11.11
N ASN A 24 -2.85 12.25 11.96
CA ASN A 24 -2.66 12.00 13.39
C ASN A 24 -3.98 11.69 14.10
N PHE A 25 -5.08 12.28 13.66
CA PHE A 25 -6.41 11.98 14.19
C PHE A 25 -6.85 10.57 13.77
N LEU A 26 -6.73 10.22 12.50
CA LEU A 26 -7.13 8.90 11.97
C LEU A 26 -6.35 7.74 12.61
N ARG A 27 -5.08 7.93 12.94
CA ARG A 27 -4.26 6.91 13.64
C ARG A 27 -4.77 6.49 15.02
N LYS A 28 -5.71 7.23 15.59
CA LYS A 28 -6.33 6.89 16.88
C LYS A 28 -7.46 5.87 16.76
N PHE A 29 -7.87 5.52 15.55
CA PHE A 29 -9.03 4.68 15.30
C PHE A 29 -8.68 3.49 14.41
N ASN A 30 -9.30 2.36 14.70
CA ASN A 30 -9.20 1.19 13.83
C ASN A 30 -10.06 1.34 12.57
N THR A 31 -9.78 0.53 11.57
CA THR A 31 -10.47 0.54 10.26
C THR A 31 -12.00 0.39 10.39
N PRO A 32 -12.56 -0.53 11.20
CA PRO A 32 -14.01 -0.64 11.38
C PRO A 32 -14.66 0.65 11.89
N THR A 33 -14.02 1.34 12.83
CA THR A 33 -14.51 2.64 13.34
C THR A 33 -14.55 3.70 12.24
N VAL A 34 -13.53 3.75 11.39
CA VAL A 34 -13.49 4.69 10.25
C VAL A 34 -14.60 4.35 9.23
N CYS A 35 -14.80 3.06 8.91
CA CYS A 35 -15.90 2.64 8.03
C CYS A 35 -17.28 3.07 8.57
N ASN A 36 -17.52 2.83 9.87
CA ASN A 36 -18.79 3.26 10.51
C ASN A 36 -18.95 4.79 10.47
N ALA A 37 -17.89 5.56 10.67
CA ALA A 37 -17.94 7.01 10.60
C ALA A 37 -18.28 7.51 9.18
N ILE A 38 -17.79 6.84 8.13
CA ILE A 38 -18.12 7.13 6.74
C ILE A 38 -19.62 6.86 6.49
N GLU A 39 -20.15 5.73 6.94
CA GLU A 39 -21.58 5.41 6.82
C GLU A 39 -22.47 6.44 7.49
N VAL A 40 -22.09 6.89 8.68
CA VAL A 40 -22.81 7.97 9.40
C VAL A 40 -22.75 9.27 8.61
N ALA A 41 -21.59 9.64 8.08
CA ALA A 41 -21.41 10.87 7.30
C ALA A 41 -22.21 10.85 5.97
N GLU A 42 -22.33 9.68 5.35
CA GLU A 42 -23.10 9.47 4.13
C GLU A 42 -24.62 9.30 4.37
N GLY A 43 -25.03 9.10 5.61
CA GLY A 43 -26.43 8.90 6.00
C GLY A 43 -27.02 7.57 5.52
N LYS A 44 -26.19 6.60 5.19
CA LYS A 44 -26.62 5.27 4.72
C LYS A 44 -25.64 4.18 5.11
N ARG A 45 -26.14 2.95 5.26
CA ARG A 45 -25.32 1.75 5.37
C ARG A 45 -24.92 1.22 3.98
N GLY A 46 -23.84 0.45 3.94
CA GLY A 46 -23.35 -0.19 2.74
C GLY A 46 -22.19 0.54 2.07
N PHE A 47 -21.29 1.08 2.86
CA PHE A 47 -19.99 1.54 2.40
C PHE A 47 -19.22 0.40 1.71
N ASN A 48 -18.72 0.65 0.50
CA ASN A 48 -18.12 -0.36 -0.36
C ASN A 48 -16.64 -0.13 -0.66
N ASN A 49 -16.05 0.99 -0.22
CA ASN A 49 -14.69 1.38 -0.53
C ASN A 49 -13.69 0.82 0.49
N PHE A 50 -13.68 -0.50 0.65
CA PHE A 50 -12.75 -1.26 1.49
C PHE A 50 -12.30 -2.53 0.75
N THR A 51 -11.20 -3.14 1.21
CA THR A 51 -10.74 -4.43 0.68
C THR A 51 -11.75 -5.54 0.99
N ARG A 52 -12.17 -6.31 -0.02
CA ARG A 52 -13.23 -7.33 0.13
C ARG A 52 -12.69 -8.73 0.41
N GLU A 53 -11.40 -8.91 0.30
CA GLU A 53 -10.71 -10.16 0.57
C GLU A 53 -10.23 -10.19 2.04
N THR A 54 -10.07 -11.39 2.58
CA THR A 54 -9.39 -11.56 3.85
C THR A 54 -7.93 -11.18 3.71
N MET A 55 -7.42 -10.43 4.69
CA MET A 55 -6.06 -9.93 4.70
C MET A 55 -5.36 -10.41 5.96
N CYS A 56 -4.07 -10.71 5.86
CA CYS A 56 -3.19 -10.91 7.00
C CYS A 56 -2.30 -9.66 7.20
N CYS A 57 -1.96 -9.36 8.45
CA CYS A 57 -1.02 -8.31 8.79
C CYS A 57 0.25 -8.92 9.38
N SER A 58 1.40 -8.43 8.98
CA SER A 58 2.70 -8.88 9.51
C SER A 58 2.92 -8.51 10.97
N SER A 59 2.19 -7.49 11.46
CA SER A 59 2.27 -7.01 12.84
C SER A 59 0.89 -6.59 13.31
N VAL A 60 0.34 -7.30 14.30
CA VAL A 60 -1.02 -7.08 14.82
C VAL A 60 -1.07 -6.06 15.97
N ASP A 61 0.06 -5.79 16.60
CA ASP A 61 0.16 -4.93 17.79
C ASP A 61 0.55 -3.48 17.46
N GLU A 62 0.73 -3.17 16.18
CA GLU A 62 1.09 -1.83 15.74
C GLU A 62 -0.15 -0.94 15.52
N ALA A 63 0.07 0.36 15.62
CA ALA A 63 -0.95 1.36 15.32
C ALA A 63 -1.46 1.23 13.87
N PRO A 64 -2.70 1.66 13.57
CA PRO A 64 -3.23 1.64 12.21
C PRO A 64 -2.32 2.36 11.21
N ILE A 65 -2.13 1.74 10.05
CA ILE A 65 -1.38 2.34 8.94
C ILE A 65 -2.25 3.44 8.32
N VAL A 66 -1.78 4.69 8.38
CA VAL A 66 -2.48 5.84 7.82
C VAL A 66 -1.50 6.73 7.07
N GLY A 67 -1.75 6.94 5.78
CA GLY A 67 -0.88 7.76 4.94
C GLY A 67 -1.46 8.00 3.55
N PHE A 68 -0.76 8.78 2.75
CA PHE A 68 -1.07 8.98 1.34
C PHE A 68 -0.64 7.75 0.54
N ALA A 69 -1.48 7.31 -0.41
CA ALA A 69 -1.16 6.17 -1.24
C ALA A 69 -0.06 6.49 -2.25
N LEU A 70 0.97 5.64 -2.30
CA LEU A 70 1.90 5.51 -3.40
C LEU A 70 1.59 4.20 -4.11
N THR A 71 1.15 4.30 -5.33
CA THR A 71 0.55 3.18 -6.05
C THR A 71 1.49 2.59 -7.10
N ALA A 72 1.48 1.27 -7.23
CA ALA A 72 2.16 0.56 -8.30
C ALA A 72 1.51 -0.80 -8.56
N LYS A 73 1.81 -1.36 -9.74
CA LYS A 73 1.47 -2.75 -10.09
C LYS A 73 2.72 -3.59 -10.22
N ILE A 74 2.62 -4.83 -9.79
CA ILE A 74 3.65 -5.86 -9.96
C ILE A 74 3.06 -7.10 -10.60
N SER A 75 3.91 -7.97 -11.11
CA SER A 75 3.62 -9.36 -11.41
C SER A 75 4.78 -10.22 -10.89
N ALA A 76 4.50 -11.44 -10.47
CA ALA A 76 5.48 -12.32 -9.87
C ALA A 76 5.37 -13.80 -10.30
N LYS A 77 4.30 -14.15 -11.04
CA LYS A 77 3.98 -15.52 -11.41
C LYS A 77 4.88 -16.07 -12.51
N ASN A 78 5.11 -15.28 -13.53
CA ASN A 78 5.89 -15.68 -14.71
C ASN A 78 7.08 -14.75 -14.93
N PRO A 79 8.16 -15.26 -15.56
CA PRO A 79 9.22 -14.38 -16.07
C PRO A 79 8.62 -13.32 -16.99
N THR A 80 9.23 -12.15 -17.04
CA THR A 80 8.88 -11.15 -18.04
C THR A 80 9.58 -11.44 -19.36
N ASP A 81 8.89 -11.19 -20.47
CA ASP A 81 9.47 -11.25 -21.82
C ASP A 81 10.23 -9.97 -22.20
N GLU A 82 10.21 -8.98 -21.31
CA GLU A 82 10.89 -7.70 -21.55
C GLU A 82 12.41 -7.83 -21.41
N PRO A 83 13.20 -7.02 -22.14
CA PRO A 83 14.64 -6.95 -21.96
C PRO A 83 15.02 -6.63 -20.50
N VAL A 84 16.08 -7.25 -20.00
CA VAL A 84 16.57 -7.08 -18.62
C VAL A 84 16.76 -5.60 -18.28
N GLU A 85 17.29 -4.81 -19.21
CA GLU A 85 17.53 -3.37 -18.97
C GLU A 85 16.22 -2.56 -18.84
N ALA A 86 15.16 -2.95 -19.54
CA ALA A 86 13.84 -2.31 -19.39
C ALA A 86 13.24 -2.58 -18.01
N THR A 87 13.30 -3.83 -17.57
CA THR A 87 12.83 -4.25 -16.24
C THR A 87 13.62 -3.57 -15.12
N LYS A 88 14.93 -3.51 -15.29
CA LYS A 88 15.85 -2.85 -14.34
C LYS A 88 15.57 -1.33 -14.28
N LYS A 89 15.42 -0.68 -15.44
CA LYS A 89 15.05 0.73 -15.51
C LYS A 89 13.74 1.00 -14.76
N ARG A 90 12.70 0.20 -15.02
CA ARG A 90 11.39 0.38 -14.36
C ARG A 90 11.48 0.20 -12.85
N ARG A 91 12.31 -0.72 -12.35
CA ARG A 91 12.58 -0.85 -10.92
C ARG A 91 13.24 0.41 -10.35
N MET A 92 14.19 1.00 -11.08
CA MET A 92 14.84 2.25 -10.66
C MET A 92 13.88 3.44 -10.71
N ASP A 93 13.02 3.51 -11.73
CA ASP A 93 11.96 4.52 -11.82
C ASP A 93 10.98 4.39 -10.64
N TYR A 94 10.64 3.17 -10.24
CA TYR A 94 9.82 2.93 -9.04
C TYR A 94 10.52 3.44 -7.76
N TYR A 95 11.80 3.14 -7.56
CA TYR A 95 12.53 3.66 -6.40
C TYR A 95 12.62 5.19 -6.42
N LYS A 96 12.81 5.78 -7.58
CA LYS A 96 12.75 7.23 -7.73
C LYS A 96 11.36 7.78 -7.36
N TYR A 97 10.28 7.13 -7.81
CA TYR A 97 8.91 7.52 -7.46
C TYR A 97 8.67 7.46 -5.95
N ILE A 98 8.99 6.36 -5.29
CA ILE A 98 8.80 6.26 -3.84
C ILE A 98 9.72 7.18 -3.04
N SER A 99 10.88 7.57 -3.57
CA SER A 99 11.77 8.56 -2.93
C SER A 99 11.17 9.97 -2.87
N THR A 100 10.11 10.24 -3.63
CA THR A 100 9.34 11.50 -3.54
C THR A 100 8.28 11.48 -2.44
N ALA A 101 8.17 10.35 -1.72
CA ALA A 101 7.20 10.16 -0.65
C ALA A 101 7.30 11.26 0.40
N THR A 102 6.16 11.73 0.85
CA THR A 102 6.09 12.55 2.07
C THR A 102 6.07 11.63 3.30
N LYS A 103 6.50 12.14 4.44
CA LYS A 103 6.32 11.43 5.72
C LYS A 103 4.85 11.06 5.90
N ALA A 104 4.54 9.80 6.13
CA ALA A 104 3.20 9.22 6.21
C ALA A 104 2.59 8.79 4.87
N SER A 105 3.41 8.34 3.93
CA SER A 105 2.95 7.63 2.73
C SER A 105 2.85 6.12 2.98
N VAL A 106 1.90 5.49 2.31
CA VAL A 106 1.66 4.04 2.34
C VAL A 106 1.86 3.48 0.94
N ALA A 107 2.64 2.40 0.82
CA ALA A 107 2.78 1.70 -0.45
C ALA A 107 1.54 0.84 -0.70
N VAL A 108 0.81 1.12 -1.79
CA VAL A 108 -0.37 0.36 -2.22
C VAL A 108 -0.01 -0.37 -3.51
N ILE A 109 0.28 -1.66 -3.40
CA ILE A 109 0.83 -2.45 -4.50
C ILE A 109 -0.20 -3.49 -4.97
N GLU A 110 -0.66 -3.33 -6.19
CA GLU A 110 -1.49 -4.33 -6.86
C GLU A 110 -0.61 -5.44 -7.46
N ASP A 111 -0.87 -6.68 -7.07
CA ASP A 111 -0.36 -7.86 -7.76
C ASP A 111 -1.35 -8.24 -8.88
N THR A 112 -0.93 -8.06 -10.14
CA THR A 112 -1.76 -8.31 -11.32
C THR A 112 -2.01 -9.79 -11.58
N ASP A 113 -1.32 -10.68 -10.87
CA ASP A 113 -1.54 -12.13 -10.94
C ASP A 113 -2.73 -12.60 -10.09
N PHE A 114 -3.33 -11.70 -9.31
CA PHE A 114 -4.51 -11.98 -8.50
C PHE A 114 -5.67 -12.54 -9.36
N PRO A 115 -6.39 -13.58 -8.92
CA PRO A 115 -6.30 -14.25 -7.62
C PRO A 115 -5.24 -15.37 -7.51
N GLY A 116 -4.49 -15.61 -8.56
CA GLY A 116 -3.50 -16.69 -8.69
C GLY A 116 -2.06 -16.27 -8.36
N CYS A 117 -1.86 -15.38 -7.39
CA CYS A 117 -0.55 -14.91 -6.95
C CYS A 117 0.34 -16.08 -6.48
N VAL A 118 1.61 -16.07 -6.89
CA VAL A 118 2.59 -17.11 -6.57
C VAL A 118 3.82 -16.51 -5.88
N GLY A 119 4.32 -15.36 -6.37
CA GLY A 119 5.48 -14.71 -5.82
C GLY A 119 5.13 -13.60 -4.82
N ALA A 120 5.82 -13.56 -3.68
CA ALA A 120 5.66 -12.54 -2.67
C ALA A 120 6.58 -11.34 -2.98
N TYR A 121 6.00 -10.20 -3.33
CA TYR A 121 6.74 -8.93 -3.48
C TYR A 121 7.28 -8.46 -2.14
N TRP A 122 6.46 -8.53 -1.09
CA TRP A 122 6.80 -8.09 0.24
C TRP A 122 7.58 -9.17 1.00
N GLY A 123 8.74 -8.81 1.48
CA GLY A 123 9.65 -9.55 2.33
C GLY A 123 10.65 -8.58 2.94
N GLU A 124 11.64 -9.09 3.66
CA GLU A 124 12.62 -8.30 4.40
C GLU A 124 13.24 -7.17 3.56
N LEU A 125 13.76 -7.48 2.38
CA LEU A 125 14.46 -6.50 1.53
C LEU A 125 13.56 -5.34 1.11
N ASN A 126 12.38 -5.63 0.54
CA ASN A 126 11.47 -4.58 0.08
C ASN A 126 10.90 -3.77 1.24
N ALA A 127 10.59 -4.41 2.37
CA ALA A 127 10.14 -3.72 3.56
C ALA A 127 11.20 -2.73 4.09
N ASN A 128 12.46 -3.15 4.15
CA ASN A 128 13.58 -2.28 4.56
C ASN A 128 13.79 -1.11 3.58
N ILE A 129 13.75 -1.36 2.27
CA ILE A 129 13.88 -0.30 1.26
C ILE A 129 12.80 0.76 1.45
N HIS A 130 11.54 0.35 1.55
CA HIS A 130 10.42 1.28 1.71
C HIS A 130 10.48 2.05 3.04
N LYS A 131 10.80 1.37 4.12
CA LYS A 131 11.00 2.01 5.42
C LYS A 131 12.08 3.09 5.38
N ASN A 132 13.18 2.86 4.66
CA ASN A 132 14.26 3.85 4.50
C ASN A 132 13.83 5.08 3.67
N PHE A 133 12.78 4.98 2.87
CA PHE A 133 12.13 6.11 2.20
C PHE A 133 11.01 6.76 3.06
N GLU A 134 10.98 6.49 4.36
CA GLU A 134 10.00 7.04 5.31
C GLU A 134 8.53 6.64 5.00
N ILE A 135 8.32 5.55 4.24
CA ILE A 135 7.01 4.95 4.02
C ILE A 135 6.59 4.23 5.30
N VAL A 136 5.35 4.42 5.74
CA VAL A 136 4.89 3.97 7.06
C VAL A 136 4.28 2.57 7.08
N GLY A 137 4.20 1.91 5.94
CA GLY A 137 3.68 0.55 5.81
C GLY A 137 3.21 0.27 4.40
N ALA A 138 2.67 -0.92 4.18
CA ALA A 138 2.22 -1.35 2.87
C ALA A 138 0.91 -2.14 2.91
N ILE A 139 0.19 -2.10 1.78
CA ILE A 139 -0.98 -2.94 1.52
C ILE A 139 -0.89 -3.54 0.12
N THR A 140 -1.25 -4.82 -0.03
CA THR A 140 -1.29 -5.53 -1.31
C THR A 140 -2.37 -6.61 -1.34
N ASN A 141 -2.95 -6.86 -2.51
CA ASN A 141 -3.75 -8.05 -2.79
C ASN A 141 -2.90 -9.30 -3.07
N GLY A 142 -1.58 -9.15 -3.10
CA GLY A 142 -0.59 -10.21 -3.32
C GLY A 142 -0.11 -10.88 -2.02
N LEU A 143 1.10 -11.41 -2.07
CA LEU A 143 1.68 -12.22 -1.01
C LEU A 143 2.78 -11.48 -0.23
N ILE A 144 2.96 -11.91 1.03
CA ILE A 144 4.09 -11.54 1.90
C ILE A 144 4.91 -12.78 2.27
N ARG A 145 6.22 -12.60 2.52
CA ARG A 145 7.13 -13.61 3.07
C ARG A 145 7.99 -13.01 4.19
N ASP A 146 8.88 -13.80 4.75
CA ASP A 146 9.90 -13.39 5.73
C ASP A 146 9.28 -12.75 6.99
N LEU A 147 8.18 -13.32 7.51
CA LEU A 147 7.40 -12.72 8.60
C LEU A 147 8.20 -12.48 9.89
N GLY A 148 9.22 -13.32 10.16
CA GLY A 148 10.10 -13.18 11.33
C GLY A 148 11.20 -12.12 11.17
N ASP A 149 11.48 -11.70 9.93
CA ASP A 149 12.64 -10.88 9.57
C ASP A 149 12.23 -9.48 9.03
N LEU A 150 10.93 -9.17 9.07
CA LEU A 150 10.44 -7.86 8.64
C LEU A 150 10.89 -6.76 9.61
N PRO A 151 11.24 -5.56 9.11
CA PRO A 151 11.68 -4.48 9.97
C PRO A 151 10.55 -4.01 10.90
N SER A 152 10.83 -3.93 12.20
CA SER A 152 9.91 -3.35 13.19
C SER A 152 9.43 -1.97 12.76
N GLY A 153 8.15 -1.64 12.99
CA GLY A 153 7.56 -0.36 12.62
C GLY A 153 7.27 -0.18 11.12
N PHE A 154 7.27 -1.28 10.36
CA PHE A 154 6.81 -1.30 8.96
C PHE A 154 5.80 -2.44 8.75
N PRO A 155 4.55 -2.27 9.18
CA PRO A 155 3.51 -3.27 8.98
C PRO A 155 3.16 -3.43 7.50
N VAL A 156 2.94 -4.68 7.09
CA VAL A 156 2.48 -5.04 5.75
C VAL A 156 1.15 -5.79 5.87
N VAL A 157 0.14 -5.28 5.20
CA VAL A 157 -1.16 -5.94 5.05
C VAL A 157 -1.19 -6.61 3.67
N ALA A 158 -1.28 -7.94 3.65
CA ALA A 158 -1.26 -8.75 2.44
C ALA A 158 -2.42 -9.74 2.42
N ARG A 159 -2.77 -10.24 1.24
CA ARG A 159 -3.81 -11.27 1.11
C ARG A 159 -3.41 -12.58 1.77
N SER A 160 -2.16 -13.00 1.60
CA SER A 160 -1.68 -14.29 2.10
C SER A 160 -0.16 -14.33 2.22
N ILE A 161 0.35 -15.46 2.66
CA ILE A 161 1.78 -15.72 2.87
C ILE A 161 2.29 -16.63 1.75
N GLY A 162 3.44 -16.32 1.20
CA GLY A 162 4.12 -17.14 0.19
C GLY A 162 5.57 -17.44 0.56
N PRO A 163 6.15 -18.53 0.04
CA PRO A 163 7.51 -18.96 0.41
C PRO A 163 8.62 -18.28 -0.40
N SER A 164 8.31 -17.61 -1.51
CA SER A 164 9.33 -17.11 -2.45
C SER A 164 8.87 -15.84 -3.15
N HIS A 165 9.84 -15.05 -3.64
CA HIS A 165 9.58 -13.87 -4.47
C HIS A 165 9.11 -14.23 -5.90
N GLY A 166 9.25 -15.47 -6.35
CA GLY A 166 8.96 -15.85 -7.73
C GLY A 166 9.76 -15.02 -8.75
N PHE A 167 9.09 -14.55 -9.79
CA PHE A 167 9.64 -13.72 -10.87
C PHE A 167 9.26 -12.24 -10.74
N VAL A 168 9.21 -11.74 -9.52
CA VAL A 168 8.68 -10.41 -9.22
C VAL A 168 9.32 -9.27 -10.03
N HIS A 169 8.49 -8.49 -10.69
CA HIS A 169 8.90 -7.30 -11.42
C HIS A 169 7.79 -6.23 -11.38
N VAL A 170 8.20 -4.97 -11.44
CA VAL A 170 7.29 -3.83 -11.49
C VAL A 170 6.68 -3.72 -12.91
N LYS A 171 5.38 -3.47 -12.98
CA LYS A 171 4.62 -3.28 -14.23
C LYS A 171 4.30 -1.81 -14.49
N GLU A 172 3.69 -1.15 -13.52
CA GLU A 172 3.22 0.22 -13.61
C GLU A 172 3.49 0.96 -12.30
N ILE A 173 3.63 2.27 -12.36
CA ILE A 173 3.84 3.15 -11.20
C ILE A 173 2.93 4.38 -11.31
N ASP A 174 2.51 4.93 -10.17
CA ASP A 174 1.70 6.15 -10.06
C ASP A 174 0.36 6.05 -10.82
N ILE A 175 -0.47 5.06 -10.46
CA ILE A 175 -1.73 4.69 -11.12
C ILE A 175 -2.96 5.04 -10.26
#